data_16e7f4e3d2eda53157b090ef096d584d
#
_entry.id   16e7f4e3d2eda53157b090ef096d584d
#
_cell.length_a   1.000
_cell.length_b   1.000
_cell.length_c   1.000
_cell.angle_alpha   90.00
_cell.angle_beta   90.00
_cell.angle_gamma   90.00
#
_symmetry.space_group_name_H-M   'P 1'
#
loop_
_entity.id
_entity.type
_entity.pdbx_description
1 polymer ?
#
loop_
_entity_poly.entity_id
_entity_poly.type
_entity_poly.pdbx_seq_one_letter_code
_entity_poly.pdbx_strand_id
1 'polypeptide(L)'
;MARARFICRASRSGPARAGAPLWRLVGANNRELGRAPVSVSAAACCAAVADLRAKLPAASGRVKLAALTNSWSWFVECEGEVLAVSGRAYLRQRECQYSLWQFLAAAAVAGVTEHDGPQLCGREIPAL
;
A
#
# COMPACT_ATOMS: atom_id res chain seq x y z
N MET A 1 14.58 12.66 10.18
CA MET A 1 14.14 12.67 8.91
C MET A 1 13.03 11.74 8.68
N ALA A 2 11.99 12.20 8.11
CA ALA A 2 10.85 11.36 7.88
C ALA A 2 11.15 10.31 6.85
N ARG A 3 10.50 9.19 6.95
CA ARG A 3 10.69 8.17 6.01
C ARG A 3 9.40 7.61 5.56
N ALA A 4 9.42 6.81 4.53
CA ALA A 4 8.20 6.16 4.05
C ALA A 4 7.71 5.22 5.13
N ARG A 5 6.42 5.10 5.26
CA ARG A 5 5.86 4.21 6.25
C ARG A 5 4.47 3.76 5.85
N PHE A 6 4.14 2.54 6.31
CA PHE A 6 2.80 2.01 6.08
C PHE A 6 1.92 2.51 7.21
N ILE A 7 0.77 3.04 6.86
CA ILE A 7 -0.18 3.48 7.86
C ILE A 7 -1.37 2.55 7.81
N CYS A 8 -1.58 1.83 8.89
CA CYS A 8 -2.66 0.88 8.95
C CYS A 8 -3.89 1.55 9.51
N ARG A 9 -5.05 1.22 8.95
CA ARG A 9 -6.27 1.79 9.41
C ARG A 9 -6.76 1.03 10.61
N ALA A 10 -7.16 1.69 11.61
CA ALA A 10 -7.65 1.04 12.78
C ALA A 10 -9.02 0.58 12.49
N SER A 11 -9.34 -0.60 12.88
CA SER A 11 -10.58 -1.03 12.54
C SER A 11 -11.42 -1.08 13.65
N ARG A 12 -11.46 -0.25 14.53
CA ARG A 12 -12.20 -0.42 15.55
C ARG A 12 -13.55 -0.17 15.48
N SER A 13 -13.99 0.64 15.35
CA SER A 13 -15.30 0.86 15.45
C SER A 13 -16.01 1.09 14.29
N GLY A 14 -17.05 0.77 14.18
CA GLY A 14 -17.87 1.08 13.13
C GLY A 14 -17.51 0.43 11.88
N PRO A 15 -18.31 0.49 10.92
CA PRO A 15 -18.10 -0.14 9.68
C PRO A 15 -17.06 0.60 8.91
N ALA A 16 -16.28 -0.09 8.18
CA ALA A 16 -15.30 0.51 7.38
C ALA A 16 -15.96 1.22 6.28
N ARG A 17 -15.41 2.35 5.85
CA ARG A 17 -15.93 3.01 4.78
C ARG A 17 -15.71 2.22 3.60
N ALA A 18 -16.61 2.07 2.74
CA ALA A 18 -16.50 1.28 1.54
C ALA A 18 -15.35 1.78 0.73
N GLY A 19 -14.51 0.92 0.29
CA GLY A 19 -13.38 1.32 -0.53
C GLY A 19 -12.17 1.83 0.23
N ALA A 20 -12.25 1.94 1.53
CA ALA A 20 -11.11 2.43 2.27
C ALA A 20 -10.04 1.35 2.32
N PRO A 21 -8.80 1.67 2.09
CA PRO A 21 -7.76 0.67 2.08
C PRO A 21 -7.37 0.26 3.48
N LEU A 22 -6.89 -0.96 3.62
CA LEU A 22 -6.46 -1.45 4.89
C LEU A 22 -5.16 -0.74 5.29
N TRP A 23 -4.28 -0.53 4.36
CA TRP A 23 -3.07 0.22 4.62
C TRP A 23 -2.74 1.14 3.46
N ARG A 24 -1.99 2.17 3.74
CA ARG A 24 -1.47 3.06 2.71
C ARG A 24 0.01 3.22 2.98
N LEU A 25 0.81 3.29 1.95
CA LEU A 25 2.22 3.57 2.12
C LEU A 25 2.41 5.04 1.78
N VAL A 26 2.93 5.82 2.70
CA VAL A 26 3.13 7.23 2.44
C VAL A 26 4.61 7.55 2.51
N GLY A 27 5.03 8.51 1.77
CA GLY A 27 6.42 8.90 1.73
C GLY A 27 6.75 9.92 2.79
N ALA A 28 8.00 10.34 2.82
CA ALA A 28 8.47 11.30 3.78
C ALA A 28 7.69 12.59 3.76
N ASN A 29 7.15 12.95 2.63
CA ASN A 29 6.39 14.20 2.53
C ASN A 29 4.91 13.96 2.72
N ASN A 30 4.54 12.82 3.30
CA ASN A 30 3.16 12.47 3.52
C ASN A 30 2.33 12.25 2.28
N ARG A 31 2.97 12.08 1.14
CA ARG A 31 2.24 11.78 -0.04
C ARG A 31 2.04 10.30 -0.16
N GLU A 32 0.87 9.86 -0.57
CA GLU A 32 0.59 8.45 -0.71
C GLU A 32 1.34 7.87 -1.89
N LEU A 33 2.07 6.79 -1.67
CA LEU A 33 2.79 6.13 -2.72
C LEU A 33 2.02 4.93 -3.27
N GLY A 34 1.15 4.35 -2.49
CA GLY A 34 0.35 3.22 -2.92
C GLY A 34 -0.53 2.76 -1.79
N ARG A 35 -1.39 1.82 -2.06
CA ARG A 35 -2.32 1.34 -1.04
C ARG A 35 -2.71 -0.12 -1.23
N ALA A 36 -3.34 -0.68 -0.22
CA ALA A 36 -3.81 -2.03 -0.31
C ALA A 36 -4.96 -2.11 -1.30
N PRO A 37 -5.12 -3.26 -1.93
CA PRO A 37 -6.28 -3.43 -2.79
C PRO A 37 -7.52 -3.51 -1.92
N VAL A 38 -8.64 -3.33 -2.53
CA VAL A 38 -9.87 -3.31 -1.82
C VAL A 38 -10.19 -4.61 -1.18
N SER A 39 -10.89 -4.58 -0.11
CA SER A 39 -11.43 -5.70 0.47
C SER A 39 -10.70 -6.60 1.32
N VAL A 40 -10.12 -6.24 2.26
CA VAL A 40 -9.49 -7.13 3.09
C VAL A 40 -9.89 -6.88 4.47
N SER A 41 -9.78 -7.79 5.33
CA SER A 41 -10.16 -7.64 6.69
C SER A 41 -9.21 -6.73 7.42
N ALA A 42 -9.74 -5.79 8.10
CA ALA A 42 -8.90 -4.84 8.76
C ALA A 42 -8.11 -5.44 9.90
N ALA A 43 -8.52 -6.55 10.39
CA ALA A 43 -7.80 -7.11 11.49
C ALA A 43 -6.46 -7.66 11.12
N ALA A 44 -6.17 -7.77 9.90
CA ALA A 44 -4.94 -8.36 9.47
C ALA A 44 -3.92 -7.41 8.92
N CYS A 45 -3.94 -6.17 9.30
CA CYS A 45 -3.03 -5.22 8.70
C CYS A 45 -1.56 -5.59 8.81
N CYS A 46 -1.09 -5.94 9.98
CA CYS A 46 0.30 -6.28 10.10
C CYS A 46 0.64 -7.49 9.28
N ALA A 47 -0.23 -8.47 9.28
CA ALA A 47 0.01 -9.65 8.50
C ALA A 47 0.00 -9.33 7.02
N ALA A 48 -0.86 -8.43 6.59
CA ALA A 48 -0.93 -8.07 5.19
C ALA A 48 0.34 -7.36 4.74
N VAL A 49 0.89 -6.48 5.57
CA VAL A 49 2.11 -5.80 5.21
C VAL A 49 3.28 -6.78 5.20
N ALA A 50 3.33 -7.69 6.16
CA ALA A 50 4.39 -8.67 6.18
C ALA A 50 4.31 -9.58 4.96
N ASP A 51 3.11 -9.97 4.57
CA ASP A 51 2.92 -10.80 3.42
C ASP A 51 3.35 -10.07 2.15
N LEU A 52 3.02 -8.81 2.05
CA LEU A 52 3.41 -8.01 0.92
C LEU A 52 4.93 -8.00 0.82
N ARG A 53 5.61 -7.71 1.92
CA ARG A 53 7.04 -7.66 1.87
C ARG A 53 7.66 -8.98 1.52
N ALA A 54 7.11 -10.07 2.00
CA ALA A 54 7.64 -11.38 1.70
C ALA A 54 7.49 -11.69 0.22
N LYS A 55 6.44 -11.21 -0.40
CA LYS A 55 6.19 -11.51 -1.79
C LYS A 55 6.80 -10.53 -2.79
N LEU A 56 7.23 -9.37 -2.32
CA LEU A 56 7.77 -8.37 -3.23
C LEU A 56 8.89 -8.86 -4.14
N PRO A 57 9.84 -9.65 -3.68
CA PRO A 57 10.92 -10.06 -4.57
C PRO A 57 10.44 -10.86 -5.77
N ALA A 58 9.32 -11.55 -5.64
CA ALA A 58 8.81 -12.32 -6.74
C ALA A 58 7.64 -11.65 -7.43
N ALA A 59 7.29 -10.45 -7.02
CA ALA A 59 6.13 -9.79 -7.56
C ALA A 59 6.45 -9.00 -8.82
N SER A 60 5.43 -8.71 -9.59
CA SER A 60 5.59 -7.93 -10.80
C SER A 60 4.75 -6.68 -10.71
N GLY A 61 5.32 -5.57 -11.09
CA GLY A 61 4.55 -4.33 -11.16
C GLY A 61 4.07 -4.11 -12.58
N ARG A 62 2.84 -3.69 -12.74
CA ARG A 62 2.29 -3.45 -14.04
C ARG A 62 1.56 -2.14 -14.11
N VAL A 63 1.60 -1.53 -15.27
CA VAL A 63 0.93 -0.26 -15.50
C VAL A 63 -0.16 -0.50 -16.51
N LYS A 64 -1.33 0.01 -16.29
CA LYS A 64 -2.41 -0.19 -17.24
C LYS A 64 -3.17 1.09 -17.53
N LEU A 65 -3.75 1.17 -18.71
CA LEU A 65 -4.50 2.33 -19.13
C LEU A 65 -5.98 2.03 -19.01
N ALA A 66 -6.70 2.92 -18.38
CA ALA A 66 -8.15 2.80 -18.31
C ALA A 66 -8.72 3.57 -19.48
N ALA A 67 -9.29 2.87 -20.42
CA ALA A 67 -9.75 3.51 -21.64
C ALA A 67 -10.83 4.55 -21.42
N LEU A 68 -11.71 4.31 -20.49
CA LEU A 68 -12.77 5.26 -20.28
C LEU A 68 -12.32 6.60 -19.76
N THR A 69 -11.32 6.63 -18.92
CA THR A 69 -10.86 7.88 -18.38
C THR A 69 -9.55 8.30 -18.98
N ASN A 70 -8.98 7.45 -19.83
CA ASN A 70 -7.72 7.76 -20.48
C ASN A 70 -6.66 8.07 -19.43
N SER A 71 -6.63 7.31 -18.37
CA SER A 71 -5.65 7.54 -17.32
C SER A 71 -4.94 6.25 -16.99
N TRP A 72 -3.77 6.39 -16.36
CA TRP A 72 -2.93 5.24 -16.06
C TRP A 72 -2.92 4.94 -14.58
N SER A 73 -2.87 3.65 -14.26
CA SER A 73 -2.72 3.26 -12.88
C SER A 73 -1.81 2.05 -12.84
N TRP A 74 -1.28 1.73 -11.68
CA TRP A 74 -0.41 0.57 -11.59
C TRP A 74 -0.89 -0.38 -10.51
N PHE A 75 -0.46 -1.62 -10.59
CA PHE A 75 -0.72 -2.59 -9.55
C PHE A 75 0.46 -3.54 -9.46
N VAL A 76 0.62 -4.15 -8.30
CA VAL A 76 1.68 -5.11 -8.07
C VAL A 76 1.02 -6.44 -7.80
N GLU A 77 1.43 -7.47 -8.49
CA GLU A 77 0.82 -8.77 -8.30
C GLU A 77 1.85 -9.87 -8.15
N CYS A 78 1.45 -10.94 -7.53
CA CYS A 78 2.32 -12.08 -7.37
C CYS A 78 1.44 -13.30 -7.50
N GLU A 79 1.74 -14.15 -8.47
CA GLU A 79 0.96 -15.36 -8.69
C GLU A 79 -0.53 -15.11 -8.80
N GLY A 80 -0.89 -14.11 -9.52
CA GLY A 80 -2.31 -13.82 -9.76
C GLY A 80 -3.00 -13.02 -8.67
N GLU A 81 -2.31 -12.78 -7.58
CA GLU A 81 -2.92 -12.04 -6.50
C GLU A 81 -2.43 -10.61 -6.52
N VAL A 82 -3.33 -9.64 -6.47
CA VAL A 82 -2.94 -8.24 -6.45
C VAL A 82 -2.56 -7.87 -5.03
N LEU A 83 -1.34 -7.39 -4.86
CA LEU A 83 -0.84 -7.06 -3.56
C LEU A 83 -0.95 -5.59 -3.21
N ALA A 84 -0.91 -4.73 -4.19
CA ALA A 84 -0.95 -3.30 -3.97
C ALA A 84 -1.42 -2.59 -5.23
N VAL A 85 -1.96 -1.40 -5.07
CA VAL A 85 -2.42 -0.63 -6.23
C VAL A 85 -2.05 0.84 -6.04
N SER A 86 -2.07 1.60 -7.12
CA SER A 86 -1.78 3.01 -7.02
C SER A 86 -2.95 3.68 -6.35
N GLY A 87 -2.68 4.70 -5.58
CA GLY A 87 -3.74 5.40 -4.90
C GLY A 87 -4.43 6.41 -5.78
N ARG A 88 -3.91 6.66 -6.96
CA ARG A 88 -4.50 7.64 -7.84
C ARG A 88 -4.21 7.24 -9.27
N ALA A 89 -4.85 7.91 -10.20
CA ALA A 89 -4.60 7.71 -11.60
C ALA A 89 -3.68 8.81 -12.11
N TYR A 90 -2.93 8.50 -13.15
CA TYR A 90 -1.98 9.43 -13.72
C TYR A 90 -2.33 9.70 -15.17
N LEU A 91 -2.07 10.92 -15.62
CA LEU A 91 -2.36 11.25 -16.99
C LEU A 91 -1.30 10.75 -17.95
N ARG A 92 -0.10 10.50 -17.47
CA ARG A 92 0.97 10.04 -18.32
C ARG A 92 1.55 8.74 -17.86
N GLN A 93 1.85 7.87 -18.78
CA GLN A 93 2.38 6.58 -18.45
C GLN A 93 3.70 6.71 -17.69
N ARG A 94 4.53 7.63 -18.09
CA ARG A 94 5.81 7.81 -17.43
C ARG A 94 5.67 8.17 -15.97
N GLU A 95 4.72 9.02 -15.65
CA GLU A 95 4.50 9.39 -14.28
C GLU A 95 4.00 8.21 -13.47
N CYS A 96 3.17 7.40 -14.09
CA CYS A 96 2.64 6.22 -13.43
C CYS A 96 3.75 5.23 -13.15
N GLN A 97 4.65 5.02 -14.08
CA GLN A 97 5.75 4.12 -13.88
C GLN A 97 6.69 4.60 -12.81
N TYR A 98 6.92 5.89 -12.76
CA TYR A 98 7.79 6.44 -11.73
C TYR A 98 7.18 6.23 -10.36
N SER A 99 5.86 6.40 -10.24
CA SER A 99 5.17 6.19 -9.01
C SER A 99 5.30 4.73 -8.57
N LEU A 100 5.17 3.81 -9.51
CA LEU A 100 5.30 2.40 -9.19
C LEU A 100 6.70 2.09 -8.67
N TRP A 101 7.72 2.65 -9.28
CA TRP A 101 9.06 2.45 -8.82
C TRP A 101 9.26 2.99 -7.42
N GLN A 102 8.71 4.15 -7.14
CA GLN A 102 8.84 4.73 -5.82
C GLN A 102 8.16 3.84 -4.80
N PHE A 103 7.01 3.26 -5.15
CA PHE A 103 6.32 2.38 -4.24
C PHE A 103 7.17 1.16 -3.94
N LEU A 104 7.70 0.52 -4.97
CA LEU A 104 8.45 -0.70 -4.77
C LEU A 104 9.69 -0.47 -3.93
N ALA A 105 10.36 0.63 -4.16
CA ALA A 105 11.56 0.93 -3.41
C ALA A 105 11.24 1.21 -1.94
N ALA A 106 10.18 1.95 -1.71
CA ALA A 106 9.82 2.31 -0.35
C ALA A 106 9.23 1.14 0.42
N ALA A 107 8.44 0.33 -0.23
CA ALA A 107 7.77 -0.77 0.44
C ALA A 107 8.75 -1.78 1.02
N ALA A 108 9.89 -1.90 0.39
CA ALA A 108 10.86 -2.87 0.85
C ALA A 108 11.45 -2.50 2.20
N VAL A 109 11.45 -1.24 2.55
CA VAL A 109 12.07 -0.78 3.79
C VAL A 109 11.20 0.01 4.72
N ALA A 110 9.98 0.30 4.36
CA ALA A 110 9.15 1.17 5.18
C ALA A 110 8.73 0.50 6.48
N GLY A 111 8.63 1.26 7.51
CA GLY A 111 8.15 0.74 8.78
C GLY A 111 6.64 0.76 8.80
N VAL A 112 6.04 0.22 9.84
CA VAL A 112 4.60 0.20 9.97
C VAL A 112 4.19 1.09 11.10
N THR A 113 3.21 1.94 10.87
CA THR A 113 2.73 2.84 11.87
C THR A 113 1.23 2.77 11.91
N GLU A 114 0.67 2.67 13.08
CA GLU A 114 -0.75 2.66 13.15
C GLU A 114 -1.24 4.04 13.27
N HIS A 115 -2.28 4.35 12.58
CA HIS A 115 -2.78 5.67 12.54
C HIS A 115 -3.61 5.99 13.71
N ASP A 116 -4.47 5.19 14.16
CA ASP A 116 -5.21 5.52 15.31
C ASP A 116 -5.59 4.24 15.97
N GLY A 117 -5.85 4.27 17.13
CA GLY A 117 -6.20 3.10 17.85
C GLY A 117 -4.98 2.39 18.34
N PRO A 118 -5.17 1.40 19.06
CA PRO A 118 -4.09 0.68 19.68
C PRO A 118 -3.29 0.01 18.67
N GLN A 119 -2.13 -0.02 18.81
CA GLN A 119 -1.35 -0.56 17.86
C GLN A 119 -1.04 -1.91 18.02
N LEU A 120 -1.54 -2.73 17.33
CA LEU A 120 -1.22 -4.06 17.34
C LEU A 120 0.04 -4.32 16.64
N CYS A 121 0.26 -3.69 15.57
CA CYS A 121 1.46 -3.88 14.83
C CYS A 121 2.65 -3.40 15.59
N GLY A 122 2.48 -2.37 16.24
CA GLY A 122 3.57 -1.78 16.92
C GLY A 122 4.16 -2.66 17.97
N ARG A 123 3.38 -3.49 18.53
CA ARG A 123 3.87 -4.24 19.48
C ARG A 123 4.76 -5.26 19.05
N GLU A 124 4.59 -5.82 18.01
CA GLU A 124 5.44 -6.81 17.62
C GLU A 124 6.63 -6.38 17.05
N ILE A 125 6.67 -5.34 16.52
CA ILE A 125 7.82 -4.90 15.87
C ILE A 125 8.98 -4.84 16.65
N PRO A 126 8.97 -4.46 17.71
CA PRO A 126 10.12 -4.17 18.42
C PRO A 126 11.03 -5.21 18.31
N ALA A 127 10.64 -6.03 18.24
CA ALA A 127 11.52 -6.97 18.19
C ALA A 127 12.59 -6.62 17.41
N LEU A 128 12.85 -6.27 17.32
CA LEU A 128 13.74 -6.15 16.56
C LEU A 128 14.54 -6.10 16.75
#